data_9710cfb4b39ff79af2b48488097f2da5
#
_entry.id   9710cfb4b39ff79af2b48488097f2da5
#
_cell.length_a   1.000
_cell.length_b   1.000
_cell.length_c   1.000
_cell.angle_alpha   90.00
_cell.angle_beta   90.00
_cell.angle_gamma   90.00
#
_symmetry.space_group_name_H-M   'P 1'
#
loop_
_entity.id
_entity.type
_entity.pdbx_description
1 polymer ?
#
loop_
_entity_poly.entity_id
_entity_poly.type
_entity_poly.pdbx_seq_one_letter_code
_entity_poly.pdbx_strand_id
1 'polypeptide(L)'
;TREQFYSGRADLEKIAAVVKAVSIPVIGNGDITDGPSCARMFEETGCTAVMIGRGAQGNPWIFEEIRDYLSGRTVQKPSAADRYAVLLEHFESLIRFKGAHIALREMRSHASWYTKGLFGSAALRERINRTSTVEEFRQVISEVAKCTV
;
A
#
# COMPACT_ATOMS: atom_id res chain seq x y z
N THR A 1 17.83 -5.96 -3.64
CA THR A 1 18.43 -6.68 -4.78
C THR A 1 17.75 -8.01 -5.01
N ARG A 2 17.96 -8.62 -6.18
CA ARG A 2 17.43 -9.95 -6.51
C ARG A 2 17.86 -11.01 -5.50
N GLU A 3 19.06 -10.92 -4.99
CA GLU A 3 19.58 -11.87 -3.99
C GLU A 3 18.93 -11.70 -2.62
N GLN A 4 18.51 -10.49 -2.27
CA GLN A 4 17.88 -10.21 -0.97
C GLN A 4 16.43 -10.69 -0.89
N PHE A 5 15.71 -10.86 -2.00
CA PHE A 5 14.30 -11.29 -2.04
C PHE A 5 13.41 -10.59 -1.01
N TYR A 6 13.57 -9.25 -0.88
CA TYR A 6 12.88 -8.42 0.10
C TYR A 6 13.28 -8.65 1.57
N SER A 7 14.35 -9.39 1.84
CA SER A 7 14.95 -9.48 3.18
C SER A 7 15.88 -8.30 3.46
N GLY A 8 16.07 -7.97 4.74
CA GLY A 8 16.92 -6.86 5.16
C GLY A 8 16.28 -5.48 4.96
N ARG A 9 17.11 -4.47 4.82
CA ARG A 9 16.71 -3.06 4.58
C ARG A 9 17.36 -2.54 3.31
N ALA A 10 16.70 -1.55 2.68
CA ALA A 10 17.30 -0.82 1.57
C ALA A 10 18.58 -0.11 2.02
N ASP A 11 19.63 -0.23 1.21
CA ASP A 11 20.93 0.38 1.48
C ASP A 11 20.92 1.82 0.93
N LEU A 12 20.66 2.78 1.82
CA LEU A 12 20.54 4.19 1.44
C LEU A 12 21.90 4.77 1.02
N GLU A 13 23.03 4.27 1.56
CA GLU A 13 24.35 4.71 1.16
C GLU A 13 24.64 4.40 -0.31
N LYS A 14 24.19 3.24 -0.80
CA LYS A 14 24.31 2.91 -2.23
C LYS A 14 23.46 3.80 -3.11
N ILE A 15 22.23 4.13 -2.67
CA ILE A 15 21.39 5.09 -3.39
C ILE A 15 22.08 6.46 -3.45
N ALA A 16 22.60 6.94 -2.32
CA ALA A 16 23.35 8.20 -2.25
C ALA A 16 24.59 8.19 -3.16
N ALA A 17 25.30 7.07 -3.23
CA ALA A 17 26.46 6.94 -4.13
C ALA A 17 26.05 7.04 -5.60
N VAL A 18 24.91 6.45 -5.98
CA VAL A 18 24.36 6.60 -7.34
C VAL A 18 23.97 8.04 -7.63
N VAL A 19 23.29 8.72 -6.68
CA VAL A 19 22.91 10.13 -6.82
C VAL A 19 24.14 11.01 -7.09
N LYS A 20 25.24 10.76 -6.38
CA LYS A 20 26.49 11.51 -6.56
C LYS A 20 27.22 11.20 -7.88
N ALA A 21 27.02 10.02 -8.44
CA ALA A 21 27.73 9.54 -9.62
C ALA A 21 27.09 9.95 -10.96
N VAL A 22 25.82 10.40 -10.94
CA VAL A 22 25.08 10.72 -12.18
C VAL A 22 24.58 12.17 -12.17
N SER A 23 24.37 12.73 -13.36
CA SER A 23 23.79 14.07 -13.54
C SER A 23 22.28 14.08 -13.81
N ILE A 24 21.69 12.91 -13.98
CA ILE A 24 20.24 12.76 -14.20
C ILE A 24 19.49 12.63 -12.86
N PRO A 25 18.19 12.98 -12.82
CA PRO A 25 17.37 12.75 -11.62
C PRO A 25 17.35 11.28 -11.22
N VAL A 26 17.51 11.02 -9.92
CA VAL A 26 17.43 9.66 -9.33
C VAL A 26 16.15 9.53 -8.54
N ILE A 27 15.43 8.43 -8.76
CA ILE A 27 14.24 8.05 -7.99
C ILE A 27 14.65 6.99 -6.96
N GLY A 28 14.66 7.37 -5.68
CA GLY A 28 14.97 6.45 -4.57
C GLY A 28 13.85 5.44 -4.34
N ASN A 29 14.20 4.19 -4.12
CA ASN A 29 13.24 3.13 -3.80
C ASN A 29 13.76 2.23 -2.67
N GLY A 30 12.88 1.92 -1.73
CA GLY A 30 13.10 0.93 -0.68
C GLY A 30 12.55 1.36 0.68
N ASP A 31 11.79 0.48 1.30
CA ASP A 31 11.29 0.54 2.69
C ASP A 31 10.57 1.84 3.09
N ILE A 32 9.94 2.50 2.12
CA ILE A 32 9.09 3.67 2.38
C ILE A 32 7.70 3.17 2.76
N THR A 33 7.30 3.41 4.01
CA THR A 33 6.04 2.97 4.60
C THR A 33 5.22 4.09 5.23
N ASP A 34 5.81 5.29 5.37
CA ASP A 34 5.22 6.46 6.02
C ASP A 34 6.00 7.75 5.69
N GLY A 35 5.57 8.88 6.26
CA GLY A 35 6.23 10.18 6.09
C GLY A 35 7.67 10.20 6.59
N PRO A 36 7.95 9.74 7.82
CA PRO A 36 9.32 9.70 8.35
C PRO A 36 10.30 8.90 7.49
N SER A 37 9.91 7.71 7.02
CA SER A 37 10.78 6.89 6.15
C SER A 37 11.01 7.52 4.78
N CYS A 38 10.03 8.27 4.27
CA CYS A 38 10.19 9.05 3.05
C CYS A 38 11.14 10.24 3.24
N ALA A 39 10.97 11.01 4.32
CA ALA A 39 11.87 12.11 4.66
C ALA A 39 13.32 11.63 4.78
N ARG A 40 13.52 10.54 5.51
CA ARG A 40 14.84 9.91 5.65
C ARG A 40 15.46 9.52 4.31
N MET A 41 14.66 8.96 3.37
CA MET A 41 15.14 8.64 2.03
C MET A 41 15.67 9.89 1.31
N PHE A 42 14.95 11.01 1.34
CA PHE A 42 15.41 12.26 0.75
C PHE A 42 16.66 12.83 1.44
N GLU A 43 16.68 12.87 2.77
CA GLU A 43 17.75 13.47 3.58
C GLU A 43 19.07 12.69 3.45
N GLU A 44 19.01 11.36 3.53
CA GLU A 44 20.22 10.53 3.51
C GLU A 44 20.75 10.30 2.10
N THR A 45 19.89 10.32 1.07
CA THR A 45 20.33 9.98 -0.28
C THR A 45 20.46 11.16 -1.22
N GLY A 46 19.70 12.24 -1.00
CA GLY A 46 19.61 13.37 -1.92
C GLY A 46 18.90 13.06 -3.22
N CYS A 47 18.12 11.96 -3.29
CA CYS A 47 17.36 11.61 -4.51
C CYS A 47 16.29 12.66 -4.82
N THR A 48 15.96 12.81 -6.11
CA THR A 48 15.02 13.83 -6.59
C THR A 48 13.56 13.47 -6.32
N ALA A 49 13.25 12.18 -6.32
CA ALA A 49 11.93 11.64 -6.09
C ALA A 49 12.01 10.26 -5.43
N VAL A 50 10.89 9.74 -4.99
CA VAL A 50 10.79 8.41 -4.39
C VAL A 50 9.76 7.56 -5.10
N MET A 51 10.01 6.25 -5.16
CA MET A 51 9.05 5.25 -5.59
C MET A 51 8.61 4.42 -4.40
N ILE A 52 7.30 4.27 -4.23
CA ILE A 52 6.70 3.50 -3.15
C ILE A 52 6.15 2.20 -3.71
N GLY A 53 6.64 1.07 -3.24
CA GLY A 53 6.19 -0.26 -3.63
C GLY A 53 5.21 -0.85 -2.61
N ARG A 54 5.69 -1.77 -1.79
CA ARG A 54 4.89 -2.50 -0.78
C ARG A 54 4.13 -1.60 0.20
N GLY A 55 4.66 -0.40 0.51
CA GLY A 55 4.00 0.56 1.39
C GLY A 55 2.65 1.05 0.88
N ALA A 56 2.42 1.02 -0.45
CA ALA A 56 1.14 1.40 -1.06
C ALA A 56 0.12 0.25 -1.13
N GLN A 57 0.52 -0.98 -0.83
CA GLN A 57 -0.38 -2.13 -0.88
C GLN A 57 -1.45 -2.03 0.21
N GLY A 58 -2.72 -1.91 -0.20
CA GLY A 58 -3.84 -1.69 0.70
C GLY A 58 -3.83 -0.32 1.42
N ASN A 59 -2.91 0.56 1.04
CA ASN A 59 -2.76 1.90 1.58
C ASN A 59 -2.49 2.93 0.47
N PRO A 60 -3.44 3.22 -0.43
CA PRO A 60 -3.25 4.24 -1.45
C PRO A 60 -3.14 5.67 -0.87
N TRP A 61 -3.55 5.87 0.36
CA TRP A 61 -3.44 7.16 1.08
C TRP A 61 -2.01 7.52 1.45
N ILE A 62 -1.06 6.59 1.37
CA ILE A 62 0.35 6.82 1.72
C ILE A 62 0.95 8.03 0.99
N PHE A 63 0.55 8.29 -0.24
CA PHE A 63 1.05 9.43 -1.02
C PHE A 63 0.59 10.77 -0.44
N GLU A 64 -0.65 10.85 0.02
CA GLU A 64 -1.18 12.03 0.69
C GLU A 64 -0.61 12.17 2.10
N GLU A 65 -0.53 11.10 2.85
CA GLU A 65 0.09 11.06 4.18
C GLU A 65 1.54 11.57 4.14
N ILE A 66 2.33 11.13 3.16
CA ILE A 66 3.71 11.59 2.96
C ILE A 66 3.76 13.06 2.60
N ARG A 67 2.92 13.51 1.67
CA ARG A 67 2.84 14.92 1.27
C ARG A 67 2.50 15.82 2.46
N ASP A 68 1.55 15.40 3.29
CA ASP A 68 1.14 16.15 4.48
C ASP A 68 2.26 16.19 5.50
N TYR A 69 2.90 15.06 5.78
CA TYR A 69 4.05 14.98 6.68
C TYR A 69 5.20 15.91 6.25
N LEU A 70 5.61 15.83 4.99
CA LEU A 70 6.70 16.66 4.44
C LEU A 70 6.36 18.16 4.42
N SER A 71 5.07 18.50 4.40
CA SER A 71 4.58 19.89 4.46
C SER A 71 4.30 20.37 5.89
N GLY A 72 4.57 19.56 6.92
CA GLY A 72 4.28 19.89 8.32
C GLY A 72 2.79 19.91 8.65
N ARG A 73 1.93 19.34 7.81
CA ARG A 73 0.48 19.24 8.05
C ARG A 73 0.15 18.01 8.89
N THR A 74 -1.00 18.04 9.55
CA THR A 74 -1.52 16.91 10.29
C THR A 74 -1.90 15.78 9.34
N VAL A 75 -1.29 14.61 9.52
CA VAL A 75 -1.60 13.41 8.74
C VAL A 75 -2.94 12.82 9.19
N GLN A 76 -3.88 12.70 8.27
CA GLN A 76 -5.17 12.06 8.50
C GLN A 76 -5.10 10.58 8.09
N LYS A 77 -5.58 9.69 8.96
CA LYS A 77 -5.68 8.26 8.66
C LYS A 77 -7.06 7.93 8.09
N PRO A 78 -7.15 7.04 7.09
CA PRO A 78 -8.43 6.64 6.54
C PRO A 78 -9.26 5.89 7.59
N SER A 79 -10.56 6.19 7.62
CA SER A 79 -11.53 5.42 8.41
C SER A 79 -11.73 4.02 7.81
N ALA A 80 -12.38 3.13 8.56
CA ALA A 80 -12.77 1.81 8.05
C ALA A 80 -13.74 1.93 6.86
N ALA A 81 -14.62 2.94 6.88
CA ALA A 81 -15.54 3.23 5.77
C ALA A 81 -14.79 3.67 4.50
N ASP A 82 -13.76 4.53 4.63
CA ASP A 82 -12.92 4.94 3.50
C ASP A 82 -12.17 3.73 2.91
N ARG A 83 -11.63 2.88 3.77
CA ARG A 83 -10.93 1.65 3.33
C ARG A 83 -11.88 0.71 2.58
N TYR A 84 -13.11 0.55 3.04
CA TYR A 84 -14.12 -0.23 2.34
C TYR A 84 -14.46 0.36 0.97
N ALA A 85 -14.70 1.68 0.91
CA ALA A 85 -15.05 2.35 -0.34
C ALA A 85 -13.97 2.15 -1.42
N VAL A 86 -12.71 2.37 -1.07
CA VAL A 86 -11.59 2.19 -2.01
C VAL A 86 -11.35 0.71 -2.35
N LEU A 87 -11.50 -0.20 -1.39
CA LEU A 87 -11.42 -1.64 -1.63
C LEU A 87 -12.49 -2.10 -2.65
N LEU A 88 -13.72 -1.63 -2.49
CA LEU A 88 -14.83 -1.94 -3.40
C LEU A 88 -14.55 -1.37 -4.80
N GLU A 89 -14.15 -0.11 -4.90
CA GLU A 89 -13.80 0.53 -6.18
C GLU A 89 -12.68 -0.22 -6.90
N HIS A 90 -11.64 -0.63 -6.16
CA HIS A 90 -10.54 -1.43 -6.69
C HIS A 90 -11.05 -2.76 -7.25
N PHE A 91 -11.94 -3.46 -6.54
CA PHE A 91 -12.53 -4.71 -6.99
C PHE A 91 -13.36 -4.53 -8.26
N GLU A 92 -14.26 -3.54 -8.29
CA GLU A 92 -15.07 -3.25 -9.45
C GLU A 92 -14.22 -2.87 -10.68
N SER A 93 -13.12 -2.13 -10.45
CA SER A 93 -12.16 -1.80 -11.50
C SER A 93 -11.46 -3.04 -12.05
N LEU A 94 -11.03 -3.96 -11.19
CA LEU A 94 -10.42 -5.21 -11.64
C LEU A 94 -11.41 -6.08 -12.42
N ILE A 95 -12.70 -6.13 -12.03
CA ILE A 95 -13.73 -6.83 -12.78
C ILE A 95 -13.85 -6.27 -14.20
N ARG A 96 -13.87 -4.93 -14.34
CA ARG A 96 -13.94 -4.27 -15.65
C ARG A 96 -12.73 -4.57 -16.53
N PHE A 97 -11.52 -4.61 -15.94
CA PHE A 97 -10.27 -4.77 -16.71
C PHE A 97 -9.87 -6.21 -16.98
N LYS A 98 -10.15 -7.15 -16.05
CA LYS A 98 -9.63 -8.52 -16.09
C LYS A 98 -10.73 -9.58 -16.09
N GLY A 99 -11.97 -9.18 -15.89
CA GLY A 99 -13.12 -10.10 -15.71
C GLY A 99 -13.22 -10.64 -14.27
N ALA A 100 -14.41 -11.10 -13.92
CA ALA A 100 -14.79 -11.49 -12.56
C ALA A 100 -13.90 -12.58 -11.95
N HIS A 101 -13.55 -13.60 -12.72
CA HIS A 101 -12.76 -14.74 -12.23
C HIS A 101 -11.34 -14.33 -11.78
N ILE A 102 -10.66 -13.52 -12.59
CA ILE A 102 -9.29 -13.05 -12.26
C ILE A 102 -9.37 -12.04 -11.13
N ALA A 103 -10.31 -11.10 -11.20
CA ALA A 103 -10.52 -10.08 -10.18
C ALA A 103 -10.74 -10.70 -8.80
N LEU A 104 -11.60 -11.69 -8.69
CA LEU A 104 -11.89 -12.37 -7.42
C LEU A 104 -10.64 -13.01 -6.82
N ARG A 105 -9.82 -13.66 -7.65
CA ARG A 105 -8.59 -14.32 -7.20
C ARG A 105 -7.53 -13.33 -6.72
N GLU A 106 -7.31 -12.24 -7.46
CA GLU A 106 -6.34 -11.21 -7.11
C GLU A 106 -6.79 -10.41 -5.88
N MET A 107 -8.08 -10.08 -5.80
CA MET A 107 -8.61 -9.28 -4.71
C MET A 107 -8.57 -9.95 -3.34
N ARG A 108 -8.52 -11.27 -3.24
CA ARG A 108 -8.28 -11.95 -1.94
C ARG A 108 -6.98 -11.47 -1.28
N SER A 109 -5.90 -11.35 -2.05
CA SER A 109 -4.62 -10.82 -1.55
C SER A 109 -4.72 -9.33 -1.25
N HIS A 110 -5.30 -8.53 -2.16
CA HIS A 110 -5.44 -7.09 -1.96
C HIS A 110 -6.30 -6.76 -0.74
N ALA A 111 -7.43 -7.42 -0.55
CA ALA A 111 -8.30 -7.21 0.61
C ALA A 111 -7.59 -7.50 1.95
N SER A 112 -6.67 -8.47 1.95
CA SER A 112 -5.84 -8.75 3.14
C SER A 112 -4.97 -7.56 3.54
N TRP A 113 -4.47 -6.79 2.59
CA TRP A 113 -3.71 -5.58 2.87
C TRP A 113 -4.61 -4.43 3.33
N TYR A 114 -5.76 -4.21 2.72
CA TYR A 114 -6.73 -3.18 3.15
C TYR A 114 -7.25 -3.39 4.57
N THR A 115 -7.33 -4.64 5.02
CA THR A 115 -7.82 -4.99 6.37
C THR A 115 -6.74 -5.02 7.43
N LYS A 116 -5.49 -4.76 7.08
CA LYS A 116 -4.36 -4.76 8.03
C LYS A 116 -4.57 -3.68 9.11
N GLY A 117 -4.44 -4.10 10.39
CA GLY A 117 -4.59 -3.20 11.54
C GLY A 117 -6.03 -2.96 11.99
N LEU A 118 -7.04 -3.48 11.30
CA LEU A 118 -8.43 -3.43 11.77
C LEU A 118 -8.69 -4.52 12.82
N PHE A 119 -9.49 -4.17 13.83
CA PHE A 119 -9.92 -5.14 14.83
C PHE A 119 -10.72 -6.28 14.18
N GLY A 120 -10.46 -7.53 14.58
CA GLY A 120 -11.14 -8.70 13.99
C GLY A 120 -10.70 -9.08 12.57
N SER A 121 -9.71 -8.39 12.01
CA SER A 121 -9.28 -8.58 10.62
C SER A 121 -8.81 -9.99 10.27
N ALA A 122 -8.35 -10.79 11.24
CA ALA A 122 -7.91 -12.16 10.99
C ALA A 122 -9.07 -13.06 10.52
N ALA A 123 -10.18 -13.05 11.26
CA ALA A 123 -11.38 -13.80 10.91
C ALA A 123 -12.01 -13.30 9.58
N LEU A 124 -11.98 -11.97 9.37
CA LEU A 124 -12.47 -11.38 8.14
C LEU A 124 -11.63 -11.82 6.92
N ARG A 125 -10.30 -11.83 7.04
CA ARG A 125 -9.40 -12.32 5.97
C ARG A 125 -9.62 -13.80 5.65
N GLU A 126 -9.86 -14.63 6.67
CA GLU A 126 -10.17 -16.04 6.43
C GLU A 126 -11.45 -16.19 5.61
N ARG A 127 -12.50 -15.45 5.94
CA ARG A 127 -13.77 -15.45 5.18
C ARG A 127 -13.59 -14.92 3.76
N ILE A 128 -12.84 -13.83 3.58
CA ILE A 128 -12.50 -13.27 2.26
C ILE A 128 -11.82 -14.34 1.39
N ASN A 129 -10.87 -15.07 1.96
CA ASN A 129 -10.13 -16.11 1.21
C ASN A 129 -11.00 -17.30 0.80
N ARG A 130 -12.12 -17.51 1.47
CA ARG A 130 -13.07 -18.61 1.16
C ARG A 130 -14.16 -18.22 0.15
N THR A 131 -14.28 -16.95 -0.18
CA THR A 131 -15.31 -16.50 -1.16
C THR A 131 -15.06 -17.14 -2.52
N SER A 132 -16.13 -17.58 -3.19
CA SER A 132 -16.08 -18.22 -4.50
C SER A 132 -16.84 -17.43 -5.58
N THR A 133 -17.71 -16.51 -5.19
CA THR A 133 -18.45 -15.64 -6.10
C THR A 133 -18.19 -14.16 -5.83
N VAL A 134 -18.50 -13.34 -6.83
CA VAL A 134 -18.39 -11.86 -6.74
C VAL A 134 -19.33 -11.33 -5.66
N GLU A 135 -20.53 -11.88 -5.57
CA GLU A 135 -21.58 -11.50 -4.62
C GLU A 135 -21.14 -11.80 -3.17
N GLU A 136 -20.63 -13.00 -2.93
CA GLU A 136 -20.08 -13.39 -1.63
C GLU A 136 -18.91 -12.45 -1.23
N PHE A 137 -18.03 -12.15 -2.17
CA PHE A 137 -16.89 -11.26 -1.90
C PHE A 137 -17.37 -9.85 -1.51
N ARG A 138 -18.31 -9.27 -2.28
CA ARG A 138 -18.91 -7.96 -1.96
C ARG A 138 -19.55 -7.95 -0.57
N GLN A 139 -20.31 -9.00 -0.26
CA GLN A 139 -20.96 -9.13 1.05
C GLN A 139 -19.93 -9.17 2.18
N VAL A 140 -18.89 -10.01 2.07
CA VAL A 140 -17.87 -10.15 3.12
C VAL A 140 -17.07 -8.87 3.28
N ILE A 141 -16.62 -8.23 2.21
CA ILE A 141 -15.84 -6.98 2.33
C ILE A 141 -16.66 -5.81 2.87
N SER A 142 -18.00 -5.83 2.77
CA SER A 142 -18.84 -4.77 3.35
C SER A 142 -18.68 -4.66 4.88
N GLU A 143 -18.24 -5.72 5.52
CA GLU A 143 -17.99 -5.73 6.96
C GLU A 143 -16.75 -4.91 7.35
N VAL A 144 -15.85 -4.63 6.40
CA VAL A 144 -14.69 -3.74 6.63
C VAL A 144 -15.15 -2.39 7.15
N ALA A 145 -16.25 -1.85 6.61
CA ALA A 145 -16.79 -0.55 7.03
C ALA A 145 -17.24 -0.51 8.50
N LYS A 146 -17.49 -1.66 9.11
CA LYS A 146 -17.96 -1.80 10.51
C LYS A 146 -16.81 -2.07 11.49
N CYS A 147 -15.59 -2.29 10.98
CA CYS A 147 -14.43 -2.54 11.84
C CYS A 147 -14.00 -1.26 12.56
N THR A 148 -13.44 -1.43 13.75
CA THR A 148 -12.73 -0.36 14.46
C THR A 148 -11.26 -0.33 14.04
N VAL A 149 -10.71 0.87 13.94
CA VAL A 149 -9.29 1.10 13.60
C VAL A 149 -8.47 1.13 14.89
#